data_f884e457d4c609f601c9fb7f691e5279
#
_entry.id   f884e457d4c609f601c9fb7f691e5279
#
_cell.length_a   1.000
_cell.length_b   1.000
_cell.length_c   1.000
_cell.angle_alpha   90.00
_cell.angle_beta   90.00
_cell.angle_gamma   90.00
#
_symmetry.space_group_name_H-M   'P 1'
#
loop_
_entity.id
_entity.type
_entity.pdbx_description
1 polymer ?
#
loop_
_entity_poly.entity_id
_entity_poly.type
_entity_poly.pdbx_seq_one_letter_code
_entity_poly.pdbx_strand_id
1 'polypeptide(L)'
;GRKAARGDAVDWDALYAGYQATVDWPSASFWRELRAVYPEAKVILTLRDSQQWYASVMNTIWKLSSNALAESRKRQDDQAIERAMMGDEIIWQGIFGGRMDDKDHVIECYERHNQEVIDTVPADKLLVYRPGDGWEPLCGFLQKPMPDTDYPKVNSTKEFASIWRKKK
;
A
#
# COMPACT_ATOMS: atom_id res chain seq x y z
N GLY A 1 -10.00 8.59 4.21
CA GLY A 1 -9.80 7.84 2.95
C GLY A 1 -10.80 8.26 1.87
N ARG A 2 -12.10 7.94 2.02
CA ARG A 2 -13.14 8.18 0.98
C ARG A 2 -13.36 9.64 0.64
N LYS A 3 -13.30 10.56 1.61
CA LYS A 3 -13.36 12.01 1.33
C LYS A 3 -12.26 12.45 0.38
N ALA A 4 -11.00 12.06 0.68
CA ALA A 4 -9.86 12.36 -0.19
C ALA A 4 -10.04 11.77 -1.60
N ALA A 5 -10.55 10.54 -1.73
CA ALA A 5 -10.80 9.89 -3.02
C ALA A 5 -11.82 10.63 -3.89
N ARG A 6 -12.72 11.39 -3.27
CA ARG A 6 -13.74 12.21 -3.95
C ARG A 6 -13.28 13.64 -4.25
N GLY A 7 -12.03 13.97 -3.89
CA GLY A 7 -11.47 15.31 -4.05
C GLY A 7 -11.90 16.31 -2.97
N ASP A 8 -12.53 15.83 -1.89
CA ASP A 8 -12.88 16.69 -0.76
C ASP A 8 -11.60 17.14 -0.03
N ALA A 9 -11.63 18.35 0.53
CA ALA A 9 -10.54 18.84 1.35
C ALA A 9 -10.34 17.95 2.58
N VAL A 10 -9.10 17.54 2.84
CA VAL A 10 -8.70 16.72 3.98
C VAL A 10 -7.69 17.46 4.82
N ASP A 11 -7.95 17.57 6.10
CA ASP A 11 -6.97 18.03 7.08
C ASP A 11 -6.03 16.87 7.39
N TRP A 12 -4.90 16.83 6.66
CA TRP A 12 -3.89 15.77 6.81
C TRP A 12 -3.18 15.85 8.15
N ASP A 13 -2.96 17.05 8.69
CA ASP A 13 -2.32 17.22 10.00
C ASP A 13 -3.19 16.66 11.12
N ALA A 14 -4.49 16.93 11.10
CA ALA A 14 -5.40 16.32 12.07
C ALA A 14 -5.49 14.80 11.91
N LEU A 15 -5.47 14.29 10.66
CA LEU A 15 -5.57 12.84 10.38
C LEU A 15 -4.33 12.08 10.86
N TYR A 16 -3.14 12.66 10.70
CA TYR A 16 -1.86 12.04 11.08
C TYR A 16 -1.29 12.55 12.40
N ALA A 17 -2.06 13.31 13.17
CA ALA A 17 -1.63 13.81 14.47
C ALA A 17 -1.11 12.67 15.38
N GLY A 18 0.14 12.80 15.84
CA GLY A 18 0.79 11.80 16.69
C GLY A 18 1.44 10.62 15.95
N TYR A 19 1.29 10.52 14.62
CA TYR A 19 1.97 9.52 13.80
C TYR A 19 3.25 10.09 13.19
N GLN A 20 4.30 9.28 13.13
CA GLN A 20 5.58 9.64 12.51
C GLN A 20 5.80 8.98 11.15
N ALA A 21 4.98 8.02 10.80
CA ALA A 21 5.04 7.31 9.53
C ALA A 21 3.67 6.76 9.16
N THR A 22 3.48 6.53 7.87
CA THR A 22 2.33 5.82 7.34
C THR A 22 2.80 4.78 6.32
N VAL A 23 2.04 3.73 6.15
CA VAL A 23 2.35 2.62 5.25
C VAL A 23 1.06 2.03 4.70
N ASP A 24 1.17 1.45 3.49
CA ASP A 24 0.08 0.73 2.85
C ASP A 24 -1.11 1.64 2.44
N TRP A 25 -2.13 1.03 1.89
CA TRP A 25 -3.36 1.72 1.54
C TRP A 25 -4.24 2.00 2.77
N PRO A 26 -4.94 3.12 2.81
CA PRO A 26 -5.16 4.09 1.72
C PRO A 26 -4.07 5.16 1.55
N SER A 27 -3.14 5.29 2.48
CA SER A 27 -2.15 6.38 2.50
C SER A 27 -1.28 6.41 1.24
N ALA A 28 -0.87 5.23 0.76
CA ALA A 28 -0.07 5.12 -0.45
C ALA A 28 -0.74 5.68 -1.70
N SER A 29 -2.09 5.74 -1.75
CA SER A 29 -2.82 6.34 -2.87
C SER A 29 -2.75 7.87 -2.89
N PHE A 30 -2.44 8.48 -1.77
CA PHE A 30 -2.39 9.94 -1.58
C PHE A 30 -0.96 10.45 -1.34
N TRP A 31 0.03 9.72 -1.84
CA TRP A 31 1.44 10.05 -1.60
C TRP A 31 1.83 11.44 -2.14
N ARG A 32 1.19 11.91 -3.22
CA ARG A 32 1.45 13.24 -3.80
C ARG A 32 0.97 14.34 -2.87
N GLU A 33 -0.26 14.22 -2.37
CA GLU A 33 -0.86 15.15 -1.43
C GLU A 33 -0.08 15.15 -0.11
N LEU A 34 0.29 13.98 0.38
CA LEU A 34 1.12 13.86 1.58
C LEU A 34 2.50 14.49 1.39
N ARG A 35 3.13 14.29 0.23
CA ARG A 35 4.40 14.96 -0.11
C ARG A 35 4.28 16.48 -0.18
N ALA A 36 3.16 16.99 -0.67
CA ALA A 36 2.90 18.44 -0.71
C ALA A 36 2.77 19.04 0.70
N VAL A 37 2.12 18.33 1.62
CA VAL A 37 1.97 18.76 3.02
C VAL A 37 3.25 18.54 3.83
N TYR A 38 3.94 17.42 3.61
CA TYR A 38 5.16 17.03 4.33
C TYR A 38 6.36 16.92 3.39
N PRO A 39 6.90 18.03 2.85
CA PRO A 39 7.97 18.01 1.84
C PRO A 39 9.27 17.36 2.34
N GLU A 40 9.49 17.40 3.66
CA GLU A 40 10.68 16.80 4.30
C GLU A 40 10.52 15.31 4.62
N ALA A 41 9.34 14.74 4.43
CA ALA A 41 9.11 13.33 4.69
C ALA A 41 9.92 12.45 3.75
N LYS A 42 10.55 11.43 4.32
CA LYS A 42 11.24 10.38 3.56
C LYS A 42 10.24 9.42 2.95
N VAL A 43 10.48 9.00 1.72
CA VAL A 43 9.66 8.04 0.99
C VAL A 43 10.44 6.74 0.82
N ILE A 44 9.81 5.63 1.17
CA ILE A 44 10.35 4.29 0.91
C ILE A 44 9.42 3.63 -0.11
N LEU A 45 9.94 3.46 -1.33
CA LEU A 45 9.24 2.75 -2.40
C LEU A 45 9.66 1.28 -2.38
N THR A 46 8.73 0.41 -1.98
CA THR A 46 8.97 -1.04 -2.07
C THR A 46 8.75 -1.52 -3.49
N LEU A 47 9.81 -2.00 -4.14
CA LEU A 47 9.81 -2.39 -5.54
C LEU A 47 10.14 -3.88 -5.68
N ARG A 48 9.40 -4.59 -6.54
CA ARG A 48 9.69 -5.96 -6.93
C ARG A 48 9.35 -6.18 -8.40
N ASP A 49 9.73 -7.33 -8.94
CA ASP A 49 9.34 -7.75 -10.29
C ASP A 49 7.81 -7.67 -10.48
N SER A 50 7.37 -7.01 -11.54
CA SER A 50 5.96 -6.69 -11.76
C SER A 50 5.08 -7.92 -11.98
N GLN A 51 5.63 -8.96 -12.62
CA GLN A 51 4.92 -10.23 -12.83
C GLN A 51 4.70 -10.97 -11.51
N GLN A 52 5.73 -11.01 -10.66
CA GLN A 52 5.64 -11.61 -9.33
C GLN A 52 4.74 -10.80 -8.41
N TRP A 53 4.75 -9.45 -8.53
CA TRP A 53 3.86 -8.58 -7.80
C TRP A 53 2.41 -8.85 -8.17
N TYR A 54 2.07 -8.88 -9.48
CA TYR A 54 0.73 -9.19 -9.96
C TYR A 54 0.24 -10.55 -9.43
N ALA A 55 1.05 -11.59 -9.61
CA ALA A 55 0.71 -12.93 -9.13
C ALA A 55 0.47 -12.96 -7.61
N SER A 56 1.26 -12.21 -6.85
CA SER A 56 1.07 -12.08 -5.39
C SER A 56 -0.25 -11.40 -5.05
N VAL A 57 -0.56 -10.27 -5.67
CA VAL A 57 -1.80 -9.53 -5.42
C VAL A 57 -3.02 -10.37 -5.74
N MET A 58 -3.04 -11.02 -6.90
CA MET A 58 -4.16 -11.87 -7.33
C MET A 58 -4.39 -13.06 -6.41
N ASN A 59 -3.33 -13.67 -5.91
CA ASN A 59 -3.42 -14.85 -5.03
C ASN A 59 -3.67 -14.52 -3.55
N THR A 60 -3.58 -13.25 -3.17
CA THR A 60 -3.72 -12.81 -1.76
C THR A 60 -4.79 -11.74 -1.61
N ILE A 61 -4.43 -10.48 -1.73
CA ILE A 61 -5.27 -9.33 -1.38
C ILE A 61 -6.53 -9.27 -2.26
N TRP A 62 -6.38 -9.42 -3.57
CA TRP A 62 -7.51 -9.39 -4.49
C TRP A 62 -8.50 -10.52 -4.21
N LYS A 63 -8.01 -11.73 -4.05
CA LYS A 63 -8.84 -12.90 -3.74
C LYS A 63 -9.67 -12.74 -2.46
N LEU A 64 -9.14 -12.01 -1.48
CA LEU A 64 -9.84 -11.74 -0.22
C LEU A 64 -10.81 -10.56 -0.33
N SER A 65 -10.40 -9.51 -1.03
CA SER A 65 -11.15 -8.24 -1.08
C SER A 65 -12.25 -8.24 -2.14
N SER A 66 -12.11 -8.99 -3.22
CA SER A 66 -13.12 -9.04 -4.30
C SER A 66 -14.54 -9.41 -3.82
N ASN A 67 -14.65 -10.21 -2.76
CA ASN A 67 -15.92 -10.59 -2.15
C ASN A 67 -16.19 -9.89 -0.79
N ALA A 68 -15.27 -9.07 -0.32
CA ALA A 68 -15.33 -8.51 1.04
C ALA A 68 -16.60 -7.70 1.29
N LEU A 69 -17.03 -6.90 0.32
CA LEU A 69 -18.24 -6.08 0.43
C LEU A 69 -19.50 -6.94 0.53
N ALA A 70 -19.63 -7.95 -0.32
CA ALA A 70 -20.77 -8.86 -0.30
C ALA A 70 -20.85 -9.64 1.02
N GLU A 71 -19.73 -10.15 1.50
CA GLU A 71 -19.63 -10.89 2.76
C GLU A 71 -19.90 -9.99 3.98
N SER A 72 -19.45 -8.74 3.96
CA SER A 72 -19.71 -7.79 5.04
C SER A 72 -21.19 -7.40 5.12
N ARG A 73 -21.84 -7.21 3.96
CA ARG A 73 -23.29 -6.96 3.90
C ARG A 73 -24.11 -8.13 4.44
N LYS A 74 -23.74 -9.37 4.11
CA LYS A 74 -24.40 -10.57 4.66
C LYS A 74 -24.32 -10.63 6.19
N ARG A 75 -23.20 -10.18 6.78
CA ARG A 75 -22.97 -10.16 8.22
C ARG A 75 -23.51 -8.91 8.91
N GLN A 76 -24.01 -7.95 8.17
CA GLN A 76 -24.47 -6.64 8.68
C GLN A 76 -23.40 -5.92 9.51
N ASP A 77 -22.12 -6.03 9.09
CA ASP A 77 -20.99 -5.39 9.76
C ASP A 77 -20.70 -4.06 9.08
N ASP A 78 -21.25 -2.97 9.63
CA ASP A 78 -21.12 -1.62 9.05
C ASP A 78 -19.67 -1.16 8.92
N GLN A 79 -18.80 -1.49 9.90
CA GLN A 79 -17.39 -1.12 9.82
C GLN A 79 -16.65 -1.89 8.72
N ALA A 80 -16.97 -3.16 8.53
CA ALA A 80 -16.39 -3.95 7.46
C ALA A 80 -16.92 -3.51 6.09
N ILE A 81 -18.20 -3.11 6.00
CA ILE A 81 -18.80 -2.53 4.79
C ILE A 81 -18.04 -1.25 4.41
N GLU A 82 -17.86 -0.30 5.33
CA GLU A 82 -17.14 0.95 5.06
C GLU A 82 -15.68 0.70 4.64
N ARG A 83 -14.97 -0.23 5.27
CA ARG A 83 -13.61 -0.61 4.86
C ARG A 83 -13.57 -1.23 3.47
N ALA A 84 -14.49 -2.13 3.17
CA ALA A 84 -14.58 -2.76 1.85
C ALA A 84 -14.92 -1.75 0.75
N MET A 85 -15.86 -0.85 0.99
CA MET A 85 -16.20 0.23 0.07
C MET A 85 -15.04 1.20 -0.15
N MET A 86 -14.30 1.54 0.91
CA MET A 86 -13.11 2.39 0.79
C MET A 86 -12.03 1.71 -0.06
N GLY A 87 -11.77 0.42 0.16
CA GLY A 87 -10.81 -0.34 -0.64
C GLY A 87 -11.21 -0.44 -2.10
N ASP A 88 -12.49 -0.68 -2.38
CA ASP A 88 -13.01 -0.72 -3.75
C ASP A 88 -12.87 0.64 -4.44
N GLU A 89 -13.37 1.71 -3.81
CA GLU A 89 -13.40 3.06 -4.37
C GLU A 89 -11.99 3.62 -4.63
N ILE A 90 -11.05 3.43 -3.70
CA ILE A 90 -9.70 4.01 -3.80
C ILE A 90 -8.77 3.15 -4.63
N ILE A 91 -8.80 1.83 -4.44
CA ILE A 91 -7.79 0.93 -4.99
C ILE A 91 -8.31 0.30 -6.28
N TRP A 92 -9.35 -0.53 -6.17
CA TRP A 92 -9.75 -1.38 -7.29
C TRP A 92 -10.36 -0.59 -8.43
N GLN A 93 -11.20 0.39 -8.12
CA GLN A 93 -11.77 1.31 -9.12
C GLN A 93 -10.83 2.49 -9.39
N GLY A 94 -10.31 3.12 -8.33
CA GLY A 94 -9.55 4.36 -8.45
C GLY A 94 -8.20 4.19 -9.14
N ILE A 95 -7.43 3.15 -8.78
CA ILE A 95 -6.10 2.90 -9.35
C ILE A 95 -6.18 2.01 -10.59
N PHE A 96 -6.95 0.92 -10.52
CA PHE A 96 -6.96 -0.11 -11.55
C PHE A 96 -8.19 -0.06 -12.47
N GLY A 97 -9.10 0.90 -12.27
CA GLY A 97 -10.30 1.07 -13.11
C GLY A 97 -11.24 -0.13 -13.10
N GLY A 98 -11.23 -0.95 -12.05
CA GLY A 98 -11.99 -2.19 -11.95
C GLY A 98 -11.49 -3.33 -12.86
N ARG A 99 -10.35 -3.17 -13.54
CA ARG A 99 -9.83 -4.08 -14.57
C ARG A 99 -8.78 -5.05 -14.01
N MET A 100 -9.04 -5.64 -12.85
CA MET A 100 -8.06 -6.52 -12.19
C MET A 100 -7.75 -7.81 -12.96
N ASP A 101 -8.67 -8.27 -13.83
CA ASP A 101 -8.46 -9.44 -14.68
C ASP A 101 -7.62 -9.13 -15.94
N ASP A 102 -7.40 -7.86 -16.25
CA ASP A 102 -6.53 -7.40 -17.33
C ASP A 102 -5.11 -7.23 -16.79
N LYS A 103 -4.34 -8.30 -16.88
CA LYS A 103 -2.99 -8.40 -16.34
C LYS A 103 -2.06 -7.29 -16.83
N ASP A 104 -2.07 -7.02 -18.13
CA ASP A 104 -1.15 -6.05 -18.73
C ASP A 104 -1.48 -4.63 -18.25
N HIS A 105 -2.77 -4.28 -18.19
CA HIS A 105 -3.22 -3.03 -17.61
C HIS A 105 -2.82 -2.86 -16.14
N VAL A 106 -2.99 -3.90 -15.33
CA VAL A 106 -2.65 -3.84 -13.89
C VAL A 106 -1.15 -3.68 -13.69
N ILE A 107 -0.34 -4.39 -14.49
CA ILE A 107 1.12 -4.26 -14.47
C ILE A 107 1.54 -2.86 -14.92
N GLU A 108 0.96 -2.33 -15.98
CA GLU A 108 1.21 -0.96 -16.44
C GLU A 108 0.90 0.08 -15.35
N CYS A 109 -0.22 -0.07 -14.65
CA CYS A 109 -0.56 0.81 -13.52
C CYS A 109 0.50 0.75 -12.41
N TYR A 110 0.98 -0.43 -12.07
CA TYR A 110 2.03 -0.62 -11.07
C TYR A 110 3.37 0.00 -11.50
N GLU A 111 3.81 -0.26 -12.73
CA GLU A 111 5.08 0.24 -13.25
C GLU A 111 5.05 1.77 -13.41
N ARG A 112 3.96 2.32 -13.92
CA ARG A 112 3.75 3.76 -14.03
C ARG A 112 3.79 4.46 -12.67
N HIS A 113 3.13 3.89 -11.65
CA HIS A 113 3.20 4.42 -10.30
C HIS A 113 4.63 4.44 -9.75
N ASN A 114 5.36 3.33 -9.90
CA ASN A 114 6.73 3.23 -9.42
C ASN A 114 7.65 4.23 -10.14
N GLN A 115 7.53 4.33 -11.46
CA GLN A 115 8.33 5.28 -12.24
C GLN A 115 8.04 6.72 -11.85
N GLU A 116 6.77 7.06 -11.67
CA GLU A 116 6.38 8.40 -11.25
C GLU A 116 6.95 8.78 -9.88
N VAL A 117 6.93 7.85 -8.91
CA VAL A 117 7.55 8.09 -7.59
C VAL A 117 9.06 8.33 -7.76
N ILE A 118 9.73 7.52 -8.58
CA ILE A 118 11.19 7.65 -8.83
C ILE A 118 11.51 8.98 -9.49
N ASP A 119 10.71 9.43 -10.45
CA ASP A 119 10.97 10.66 -11.20
C ASP A 119 10.61 11.93 -10.41
N THR A 120 9.71 11.82 -9.44
CA THR A 120 9.15 12.98 -8.74
C THR A 120 9.77 13.22 -7.37
N VAL A 121 10.14 12.16 -6.65
CA VAL A 121 10.68 12.30 -5.29
C VAL A 121 12.18 12.58 -5.37
N PRO A 122 12.69 13.66 -4.73
CA PRO A 122 14.12 13.95 -4.70
C PRO A 122 14.95 12.77 -4.18
N ALA A 123 16.11 12.53 -4.78
CA ALA A 123 16.95 11.36 -4.50
C ALA A 123 17.37 11.25 -3.02
N ASP A 124 17.56 12.38 -2.34
CA ASP A 124 17.90 12.44 -0.91
C ASP A 124 16.71 12.11 0.01
N LYS A 125 15.49 12.08 -0.52
CA LYS A 125 14.24 11.77 0.17
C LYS A 125 13.62 10.42 -0.25
N LEU A 126 14.25 9.70 -1.20
CA LEU A 126 13.74 8.44 -1.74
C LEU A 126 14.67 7.27 -1.44
N LEU A 127 14.11 6.21 -0.88
CA LEU A 127 14.74 4.89 -0.87
C LEU A 127 13.93 3.93 -1.75
N VAL A 128 14.51 3.43 -2.84
CA VAL A 128 13.96 2.30 -3.57
C VAL A 128 14.44 1.03 -2.89
N TYR A 129 13.50 0.30 -2.27
CA TYR A 129 13.79 -0.85 -1.42
C TYR A 129 13.21 -2.14 -2.01
N ARG A 130 14.03 -3.18 -2.10
CA ARG A 130 13.63 -4.47 -2.70
C ARG A 130 13.57 -5.58 -1.65
N PRO A 131 12.72 -6.58 -1.84
CA PRO A 131 12.74 -7.78 -0.99
C PRO A 131 14.13 -8.41 -0.98
N GLY A 132 14.72 -8.54 0.20
CA GLY A 132 16.06 -9.09 0.37
C GLY A 132 17.18 -8.08 0.60
N ASP A 133 16.93 -6.79 0.45
CA ASP A 133 17.93 -5.73 0.71
C ASP A 133 18.39 -5.67 2.18
N GLY A 134 17.59 -6.20 3.11
CA GLY A 134 17.96 -6.29 4.52
C GLY A 134 17.88 -4.98 5.29
N TRP A 135 18.51 -4.95 6.47
CA TRP A 135 18.45 -3.79 7.37
C TRP A 135 19.31 -2.61 6.91
N GLU A 136 20.47 -2.88 6.28
CA GLU A 136 21.49 -1.87 6.01
C GLU A 136 20.97 -0.64 5.25
N PRO A 137 20.37 -0.77 4.04
CA PRO A 137 19.88 0.39 3.30
C PRO A 137 18.73 1.08 4.02
N LEU A 138 17.87 0.34 4.70
CA LEU A 138 16.74 0.89 5.44
C LEU A 138 17.19 1.70 6.64
N CYS A 139 18.07 1.15 7.46
CA CYS A 139 18.59 1.81 8.66
C CYS A 139 19.49 3.00 8.30
N GLY A 140 20.31 2.89 7.25
CA GLY A 140 21.13 3.99 6.76
C GLY A 140 20.26 5.15 6.27
N PHE A 141 19.25 4.89 5.45
CA PHE A 141 18.33 5.90 4.96
C PHE A 141 17.54 6.57 6.09
N LEU A 142 17.03 5.80 7.05
CA LEU A 142 16.25 6.32 8.18
C LEU A 142 17.12 6.89 9.31
N GLN A 143 18.47 6.76 9.23
CA GLN A 143 19.42 7.18 10.27
C GLN A 143 19.08 6.54 11.62
N LYS A 144 18.82 5.23 11.60
CA LYS A 144 18.50 4.42 12.79
C LYS A 144 19.58 3.34 12.98
N PRO A 145 19.84 2.96 14.23
CA PRO A 145 20.76 1.84 14.49
C PRO A 145 20.22 0.55 13.88
N MET A 146 21.12 -0.29 13.39
CA MET A 146 20.78 -1.61 12.89
C MET A 146 20.32 -2.52 14.04
N PRO A 147 19.17 -3.22 13.92
CA PRO A 147 18.78 -4.22 14.90
C PRO A 147 19.77 -5.38 14.97
N ASP A 148 19.98 -5.93 16.16
CA ASP A 148 20.77 -7.14 16.37
C ASP A 148 19.93 -8.42 16.15
N THR A 149 19.23 -8.46 15.04
CA THR A 149 18.38 -9.58 14.62
C THR A 149 18.35 -9.67 13.11
N ASP A 150 18.19 -10.88 12.59
CA ASP A 150 18.00 -11.10 11.15
C ASP A 150 16.84 -10.29 10.62
N TYR A 151 16.96 -9.84 9.35
CA TYR A 151 15.84 -9.21 8.67
C TYR A 151 14.68 -10.20 8.51
N PRO A 152 13.44 -9.85 8.95
CA PRO A 152 12.34 -10.80 8.95
C PRO A 152 11.92 -11.18 7.52
N LYS A 153 11.80 -12.47 7.25
CA LYS A 153 11.26 -13.03 6.01
C LYS A 153 9.86 -13.56 6.27
N VAL A 154 8.91 -12.64 6.37
CA VAL A 154 7.51 -12.94 6.68
C VAL A 154 6.59 -12.55 5.52
N ASN A 155 5.33 -12.93 5.59
CA ASN A 155 4.30 -12.63 4.58
C ASN A 155 4.50 -13.35 3.24
N SER A 156 5.04 -14.56 3.24
CA SER A 156 4.90 -15.43 2.08
C SER A 156 3.41 -15.70 1.78
N THR A 157 3.07 -16.03 0.53
CA THR A 157 1.67 -16.34 0.15
C THR A 157 1.06 -17.43 1.05
N LYS A 158 1.87 -18.39 1.52
CA LYS A 158 1.44 -19.44 2.46
C LYS A 158 1.12 -18.89 3.84
N GLU A 159 1.96 -18.01 4.37
CA GLU A 159 1.77 -17.38 5.68
C GLU A 159 0.59 -16.42 5.68
N PHE A 160 0.44 -15.64 4.62
CA PHE A 160 -0.70 -14.72 4.45
C PHE A 160 -2.03 -15.47 4.58
N ALA A 161 -2.20 -16.61 3.91
CA ALA A 161 -3.39 -17.43 4.02
C ALA A 161 -3.63 -17.96 5.45
N SER A 162 -2.57 -18.22 6.24
CA SER A 162 -2.69 -18.69 7.62
C SER A 162 -3.09 -17.60 8.60
N ILE A 163 -2.59 -16.37 8.43
CA ILE A 163 -2.89 -15.21 9.27
C ILE A 163 -4.39 -14.87 9.19
N TRP A 164 -4.95 -14.91 7.98
CA TRP A 164 -6.36 -14.58 7.77
C TRP A 164 -7.33 -15.69 8.25
N ARG A 165 -6.89 -16.94 8.28
CA ARG A 165 -7.70 -18.03 8.86
C ARG A 165 -7.81 -17.96 10.39
N LYS A 166 -6.81 -17.39 11.07
CA LYS A 166 -6.81 -17.27 12.54
C LYS A 166 -7.65 -16.09 13.06
N LYS A 167 -8.10 -15.18 12.19
CA LYS A 167 -8.94 -14.01 12.54
C LYS A 167 -10.44 -14.25 12.32
N LYS A 168 -10.82 -15.46 11.98
CA LYS A 168 -12.22 -15.94 11.98
C LYS A 168 -12.50 -16.73 13.25
#